data_ffb2d159ac28a053b483f86f20f1c84d
#
_entry.id   ffb2d159ac28a053b483f86f20f1c84d
#
_cell.length_a   1.000
_cell.length_b   1.000
_cell.length_c   1.000
_cell.angle_alpha   90.00
_cell.angle_beta   90.00
_cell.angle_gamma   90.00
#
_symmetry.space_group_name_H-M   'P 1'
#
loop_
_entity.id
_entity.type
_entity.pdbx_description
1 polymer ?
#
loop_
_entity_poly.entity_id
_entity_poly.type
_entity_poly.pdbx_seq_one_letter_code
_entity_poly.pdbx_strand_id
1 'polypeptide(L)'
;WRAVMDALKETRYGMREGTAIPRSVKEAAESPMLRLSAQYKVLEYEYTRRNAPQPLSPEAQAERDAAHRLLNCCMREGDLDALKRLALKGEKPDDSVAIRHGLAEGYRRLEELSREWNEEMRGDNHTVMEQIELREADERGKLMRQAAALYERKTGGRLPGDYLEAVKAERALLHGLARHGWDGQREVPKETVEKYGLTEDFAGIARLRWDYHLSEDNGDLSRDYPEAAIGRHNRAIRERAAKELAGLEARLFPEKAASRERKAAHLRADNRASPTVSVGREQKEPPGKRQTGETGRRKPPGRRIRM
;
A
#
# COMPACT_ATOMS: atom_id res chain seq x y z
N TRP A 1 0.97 -38.51 7.20
CA TRP A 1 -0.32 -37.96 7.59
C TRP A 1 -0.76 -38.41 8.97
N ARG A 2 -0.72 -39.72 9.29
CA ARG A 2 -1.07 -40.26 10.60
C ARG A 2 -0.21 -39.63 11.71
N ALA A 3 1.12 -39.58 11.55
CA ALA A 3 2.03 -38.94 12.50
C ALA A 3 1.72 -37.45 12.73
N VAL A 4 1.31 -36.73 11.69
CA VAL A 4 0.87 -35.33 11.82
C VAL A 4 -0.40 -35.25 12.67
N MET A 5 -1.37 -36.12 12.42
CA MET A 5 -2.62 -36.12 13.16
C MET A 5 -2.42 -36.51 14.63
N ASP A 6 -1.54 -37.46 14.89
CA ASP A 6 -1.19 -37.84 16.25
C ASP A 6 -0.46 -36.68 16.96
N ALA A 7 0.45 -36.00 16.27
CA ALA A 7 1.13 -34.83 16.79
C ALA A 7 0.17 -33.67 17.10
N LEU A 8 -0.85 -33.44 16.25
CA LEU A 8 -1.87 -32.42 16.49
C LEU A 8 -2.78 -32.75 17.67
N LYS A 9 -3.14 -34.03 17.88
CA LYS A 9 -3.95 -34.46 19.02
C LYS A 9 -3.24 -34.29 20.35
N GLU A 10 -1.93 -34.45 20.40
CA GLU A 10 -1.10 -34.33 21.60
C GLU A 10 -0.79 -32.88 21.98
N THR A 11 -1.14 -31.90 21.19
CA THR A 11 -0.82 -30.50 21.52
C THR A 11 -1.63 -29.98 22.70
N ARG A 12 -1.10 -29.01 23.46
CA ARG A 12 -1.82 -28.35 24.55
C ARG A 12 -3.09 -27.62 24.08
N TYR A 13 -3.12 -27.23 22.82
CA TYR A 13 -4.27 -26.58 22.18
C TYR A 13 -5.30 -27.57 21.65
N GLY A 14 -5.05 -28.87 21.82
CA GLY A 14 -5.88 -30.00 21.54
C GLY A 14 -7.00 -29.83 20.51
N MET A 15 -7.19 -30.83 19.70
CA MET A 15 -8.42 -30.87 18.92
C MET A 15 -9.56 -31.28 19.87
N ARG A 16 -10.64 -30.50 19.91
CA ARG A 16 -11.82 -30.91 20.63
C ARG A 16 -12.35 -32.22 20.05
N GLU A 17 -12.85 -33.06 20.92
CA GLU A 17 -13.55 -34.27 20.50
C GLU A 17 -14.58 -33.93 19.43
N GLY A 18 -14.57 -34.62 18.30
CA GLY A 18 -15.45 -34.32 17.16
C GLY A 18 -14.93 -33.31 16.14
N THR A 19 -13.72 -32.76 16.32
CA THR A 19 -13.12 -31.91 15.28
C THR A 19 -12.79 -32.73 14.03
N ALA A 20 -13.26 -32.30 12.87
CA ALA A 20 -13.02 -33.00 11.63
C ALA A 20 -11.53 -33.04 11.29
N ILE A 21 -11.05 -34.23 10.90
CA ILE A 21 -9.68 -34.42 10.45
C ILE A 21 -9.52 -33.81 9.06
N PRO A 22 -8.61 -32.85 8.85
CA PRO A 22 -8.42 -32.26 7.54
C PRO A 22 -7.90 -33.29 6.53
N ARG A 23 -8.48 -33.26 5.33
CA ARG A 23 -8.18 -34.20 4.25
C ARG A 23 -6.97 -33.78 3.42
N SER A 24 -6.57 -32.54 3.51
CA SER A 24 -5.46 -31.98 2.73
C SER A 24 -4.65 -30.96 3.55
N VAL A 25 -3.44 -30.66 3.09
CA VAL A 25 -2.58 -29.59 3.65
C VAL A 25 -3.28 -28.23 3.57
N LYS A 26 -4.01 -27.99 2.48
CA LYS A 26 -4.75 -26.74 2.29
C LYS A 26 -5.85 -26.59 3.36
N GLU A 27 -6.65 -27.62 3.56
CA GLU A 27 -7.71 -27.62 4.57
C GLU A 27 -7.15 -27.45 5.99
N ALA A 28 -6.01 -28.07 6.28
CA ALA A 28 -5.30 -27.88 7.56
C ALA A 28 -4.81 -26.43 7.72
N ALA A 29 -4.32 -25.79 6.65
CA ALA A 29 -3.84 -24.42 6.69
C ALA A 29 -4.97 -23.38 6.84
N GLU A 30 -6.17 -23.67 6.43
CA GLU A 30 -7.34 -22.80 6.57
C GLU A 30 -7.86 -22.73 8.03
N SER A 31 -7.55 -23.70 8.86
CA SER A 31 -7.97 -23.72 10.27
C SER A 31 -6.96 -23.00 11.18
N PRO A 32 -7.34 -21.88 11.85
CA PRO A 32 -6.45 -21.20 12.81
C PRO A 32 -5.95 -22.12 13.93
N MET A 33 -6.83 -23.00 14.44
CA MET A 33 -6.48 -23.93 15.50
C MET A 33 -5.45 -24.97 15.03
N LEU A 34 -5.64 -25.53 13.83
CA LEU A 34 -4.71 -26.49 13.26
C LEU A 34 -3.35 -25.85 12.95
N ARG A 35 -3.33 -24.58 12.50
CA ARG A 35 -2.09 -23.83 12.28
C ARG A 35 -1.31 -23.61 13.58
N LEU A 36 -1.98 -23.17 14.66
CA LEU A 36 -1.35 -23.01 15.97
C LEU A 36 -0.82 -24.33 16.50
N SER A 37 -1.59 -25.40 16.38
CA SER A 37 -1.17 -26.74 16.77
C SER A 37 0.05 -27.22 15.97
N ALA A 38 0.06 -26.94 14.65
CA ALA A 38 1.20 -27.26 13.80
C ALA A 38 2.46 -26.48 14.19
N GLN A 39 2.33 -25.18 14.49
CA GLN A 39 3.44 -24.35 14.96
C GLN A 39 4.02 -24.86 16.26
N TYR A 40 3.16 -25.16 17.23
CA TYR A 40 3.60 -25.73 18.51
C TYR A 40 4.37 -27.03 18.32
N LYS A 41 3.85 -27.94 17.49
CA LYS A 41 4.52 -29.23 17.25
C LYS A 41 5.82 -29.12 16.49
N VAL A 42 5.97 -28.17 15.59
CA VAL A 42 7.27 -27.91 14.95
C VAL A 42 8.29 -27.47 15.99
N LEU A 43 7.95 -26.56 16.89
CA LEU A 43 8.83 -26.09 17.96
C LEU A 43 9.17 -27.21 18.95
N GLU A 44 8.18 -28.01 19.34
CA GLU A 44 8.39 -29.15 20.23
C GLU A 44 9.29 -30.22 19.57
N TYR A 45 9.07 -30.48 18.28
CA TYR A 45 9.93 -31.41 17.52
C TYR A 45 11.37 -30.91 17.44
N GLU A 46 11.57 -29.62 17.14
CA GLU A 46 12.92 -29.04 17.09
C GLU A 46 13.61 -29.10 18.46
N TYR A 47 12.88 -28.78 19.54
CA TYR A 47 13.39 -28.89 20.90
C TYR A 47 13.76 -30.32 21.25
N THR A 48 12.87 -31.28 20.98
CA THR A 48 13.10 -32.70 21.25
C THR A 48 14.29 -33.25 20.45
N ARG A 49 14.38 -32.85 19.16
CA ARG A 49 15.52 -33.24 18.31
C ARG A 49 16.86 -32.74 18.83
N ARG A 50 16.90 -31.50 19.34
CA ARG A 50 18.12 -30.90 19.89
C ARG A 50 18.56 -31.53 21.22
N ASN A 51 17.59 -31.99 22.01
CA ASN A 51 17.82 -32.47 23.37
C ASN A 51 17.66 -34.00 23.52
N ALA A 52 17.36 -34.71 22.43
CA ALA A 52 17.11 -36.15 22.50
C ALA A 52 18.41 -36.94 22.75
N PRO A 53 18.48 -37.72 23.85
CA PRO A 53 19.68 -38.48 24.18
C PRO A 53 19.88 -39.77 23.36
N GLN A 54 18.87 -40.16 22.56
CA GLN A 54 18.93 -41.39 21.77
C GLN A 54 18.54 -41.18 20.30
N PRO A 55 19.30 -41.75 19.36
CA PRO A 55 18.90 -41.75 17.96
C PRO A 55 17.61 -42.56 17.77
N LEU A 56 16.64 -41.97 17.08
CA LEU A 56 15.42 -42.67 16.68
C LEU A 56 15.75 -43.77 15.66
N SER A 57 14.88 -44.79 15.59
CA SER A 57 14.97 -45.74 14.48
C SER A 57 14.82 -45.01 13.14
N PRO A 58 15.44 -45.48 12.04
CA PRO A 58 15.35 -44.87 10.73
C PRO A 58 13.89 -44.66 10.27
N GLU A 59 13.00 -45.58 10.60
CA GLU A 59 11.56 -45.50 10.29
C GLU A 59 10.87 -44.38 11.06
N ALA A 60 11.10 -44.30 12.38
CA ALA A 60 10.55 -43.26 13.22
C ALA A 60 11.09 -41.86 12.85
N GLN A 61 12.35 -41.78 12.42
CA GLN A 61 12.95 -40.56 11.92
C GLN A 61 12.28 -40.12 10.60
N ALA A 62 12.10 -41.05 9.65
CA ALA A 62 11.44 -40.76 8.37
C ALA A 62 9.99 -40.29 8.56
N GLU A 63 9.26 -40.88 9.49
CA GLU A 63 7.89 -40.50 9.85
C GLU A 63 7.85 -39.09 10.46
N ARG A 64 8.77 -38.78 11.38
CA ARG A 64 8.90 -37.42 11.95
C ARG A 64 9.28 -36.37 10.91
N ASP A 65 10.21 -36.70 10.02
CA ASP A 65 10.63 -35.80 8.96
C ASP A 65 9.46 -35.52 7.96
N ALA A 66 8.65 -36.54 7.69
CA ALA A 66 7.45 -36.38 6.89
C ALA A 66 6.41 -35.48 7.58
N ALA A 67 6.18 -35.71 8.89
CA ALA A 67 5.30 -34.87 9.70
C ALA A 67 5.77 -33.41 9.74
N HIS A 68 7.08 -33.19 9.98
CA HIS A 68 7.69 -31.87 9.98
C HIS A 68 7.54 -31.14 8.64
N ARG A 69 7.77 -31.83 7.52
CA ARG A 69 7.55 -31.24 6.19
C ARG A 69 6.11 -30.81 5.97
N LEU A 70 5.14 -31.64 6.35
CA LEU A 70 3.72 -31.32 6.19
C LEU A 70 3.30 -30.16 7.07
N LEU A 71 3.73 -30.13 8.34
CA LEU A 71 3.46 -29.01 9.25
C LEU A 71 4.06 -27.68 8.75
N ASN A 72 5.27 -27.72 8.20
CA ASN A 72 5.89 -26.55 7.58
C ASN A 72 5.12 -26.07 6.34
N CYS A 73 4.55 -26.97 5.54
CA CYS A 73 3.67 -26.59 4.45
C CYS A 73 2.43 -25.85 4.95
N CYS A 74 1.74 -26.42 5.97
CA CYS A 74 0.56 -25.77 6.56
C CYS A 74 0.88 -24.39 7.13
N MET A 75 2.00 -24.26 7.86
CA MET A 75 2.45 -22.97 8.39
C MET A 75 2.75 -21.98 7.28
N ARG A 76 3.45 -22.41 6.22
CA ARG A 76 3.81 -21.53 5.11
C ARG A 76 2.58 -21.01 4.35
N GLU A 77 1.59 -21.87 4.10
CA GLU A 77 0.33 -21.49 3.48
C GLU A 77 -0.45 -20.51 4.37
N GLY A 78 -0.52 -20.77 5.68
CA GLY A 78 -1.15 -19.87 6.64
C GLY A 78 -0.46 -18.51 6.75
N ASP A 79 0.87 -18.49 6.70
CA ASP A 79 1.63 -17.25 6.69
C ASP A 79 1.36 -16.42 5.42
N LEU A 80 1.28 -17.08 4.26
CA LEU A 80 0.96 -16.41 3.00
C LEU A 80 -0.43 -15.79 3.02
N ASP A 81 -1.43 -16.49 3.56
CA ASP A 81 -2.77 -15.97 3.71
C ASP A 81 -2.81 -14.76 4.68
N ALA A 82 -2.10 -14.82 5.79
CA ALA A 82 -1.98 -13.71 6.74
C ALA A 82 -1.28 -12.49 6.11
N LEU A 83 -0.19 -12.70 5.37
CA LEU A 83 0.50 -11.62 4.64
C LEU A 83 -0.40 -10.99 3.58
N LYS A 84 -1.20 -11.81 2.87
CA LYS A 84 -2.17 -11.35 1.89
C LYS A 84 -3.25 -10.46 2.54
N ARG A 85 -3.84 -10.90 3.66
CA ARG A 85 -4.86 -10.12 4.38
C ARG A 85 -4.29 -8.81 4.92
N LEU A 86 -3.08 -8.82 5.47
CA LEU A 86 -2.40 -7.61 5.89
C LEU A 86 -2.19 -6.67 4.69
N ALA A 87 -1.69 -7.18 3.57
CA ALA A 87 -1.41 -6.37 2.38
C ALA A 87 -2.66 -5.72 1.78
N LEU A 88 -3.80 -6.40 1.81
CA LEU A 88 -5.06 -5.95 1.18
C LEU A 88 -5.96 -5.16 2.12
N LYS A 89 -6.02 -5.54 3.40
CA LYS A 89 -7.01 -5.03 4.35
C LYS A 89 -6.39 -4.42 5.61
N GLY A 90 -5.05 -4.43 5.74
CA GLY A 90 -4.39 -3.95 6.95
C GLY A 90 -4.65 -4.83 8.20
N GLU A 91 -5.18 -6.05 8.02
CA GLU A 91 -5.47 -6.96 9.13
C GLU A 91 -4.17 -7.40 9.82
N LYS A 92 -4.09 -7.22 11.15
CA LYS A 92 -2.92 -7.65 11.94
C LYS A 92 -2.80 -9.18 11.86
N PRO A 93 -1.64 -9.73 11.44
CA PRO A 93 -1.38 -11.17 11.51
C PRO A 93 -1.10 -11.59 12.95
N ASP A 94 -1.09 -12.90 13.19
CA ASP A 94 -0.64 -13.46 14.47
C ASP A 94 0.81 -13.01 14.78
N ASP A 95 1.12 -12.78 16.04
CA ASP A 95 2.45 -12.30 16.46
C ASP A 95 3.59 -13.20 15.98
N SER A 96 3.37 -14.53 15.95
CA SER A 96 4.34 -15.47 15.43
C SER A 96 4.63 -15.26 13.93
N VAL A 97 3.63 -14.89 13.14
CA VAL A 97 3.77 -14.53 11.72
C VAL A 97 4.52 -13.20 11.59
N ALA A 98 4.12 -12.21 12.40
CA ALA A 98 4.77 -10.90 12.42
C ALA A 98 6.28 -11.03 12.74
N ILE A 99 6.65 -11.82 13.73
CA ILE A 99 8.05 -12.06 14.12
C ILE A 99 8.81 -12.77 12.99
N ARG A 100 8.26 -13.85 12.43
CA ARG A 100 8.94 -14.62 11.36
C ARG A 100 9.21 -13.78 10.10
N HIS A 101 8.39 -12.80 9.85
CA HIS A 101 8.48 -11.97 8.63
C HIS A 101 9.04 -10.57 8.88
N GLY A 102 9.55 -10.30 10.08
CA GLY A 102 10.17 -9.02 10.40
C GLY A 102 9.20 -7.84 10.48
N LEU A 103 7.91 -8.11 10.77
CA LEU A 103 6.86 -7.09 10.88
C LEU A 103 6.64 -6.64 12.34
N ALA A 104 7.22 -7.36 13.31
CA ALA A 104 6.98 -7.15 14.74
C ALA A 104 7.36 -5.74 15.21
N GLU A 105 8.42 -5.15 14.65
CA GLU A 105 8.88 -3.81 14.99
C GLU A 105 7.86 -2.73 14.60
N GLY A 106 7.24 -2.86 13.42
CA GLY A 106 6.18 -1.94 12.99
C GLY A 106 4.95 -2.03 13.91
N TYR A 107 4.57 -3.22 14.33
CA TYR A 107 3.47 -3.39 15.29
C TYR A 107 3.80 -2.83 16.67
N ARG A 108 5.04 -2.96 17.13
CA ARG A 108 5.48 -2.33 18.37
C ARG A 108 5.35 -0.81 18.31
N ARG A 109 5.71 -0.20 17.18
CA ARG A 109 5.53 1.24 16.97
C ARG A 109 4.07 1.64 16.96
N LEU A 110 3.19 0.86 16.34
CA LEU A 110 1.74 1.11 16.41
C LEU A 110 1.20 1.04 17.83
N GLU A 111 1.68 0.10 18.65
CA GLU A 111 1.31 0.01 20.06
C GLU A 111 1.84 1.19 20.90
N GLU A 112 3.02 1.70 20.56
CA GLU A 112 3.58 2.92 21.17
C GLU A 112 2.73 4.15 20.81
N LEU A 113 2.39 4.34 19.53
CA LEU A 113 1.53 5.43 19.08
C LEU A 113 0.12 5.36 19.70
N SER A 114 -0.44 4.16 19.83
CA SER A 114 -1.74 3.97 20.49
C SER A 114 -1.69 4.34 21.98
N ARG A 115 -0.57 4.09 22.66
CA ARG A 115 -0.36 4.54 24.05
C ARG A 115 -0.24 6.06 24.15
N GLU A 116 0.58 6.67 23.26
CA GLU A 116 0.71 8.14 23.17
C GLU A 116 -0.68 8.77 22.93
N TRP A 117 -1.47 8.23 22.02
CA TRP A 117 -2.81 8.74 21.74
C TRP A 117 -3.73 8.68 22.97
N ASN A 118 -3.71 7.56 23.72
CA ASN A 118 -4.50 7.43 24.93
C ASN A 118 -4.07 8.38 26.06
N GLU A 119 -2.80 8.75 26.12
CA GLU A 119 -2.27 9.74 27.06
C GLU A 119 -2.73 11.14 26.70
N GLU A 120 -2.62 11.53 25.42
CA GLU A 120 -3.06 12.84 24.92
C GLU A 120 -4.58 13.02 24.97
N MET A 121 -5.35 11.94 24.81
CA MET A 121 -6.81 11.95 24.97
C MET A 121 -7.22 12.37 26.40
N ARG A 122 -6.44 11.97 27.42
CA ARG A 122 -6.70 12.40 28.82
C ARG A 122 -6.39 13.87 29.03
N GLY A 123 -5.49 14.45 28.24
CA GLY A 123 -5.11 15.86 28.25
C GLY A 123 -5.97 16.75 27.36
N ASP A 124 -6.94 16.20 26.62
CA ASP A 124 -7.80 16.90 25.65
C ASP A 124 -7.00 17.66 24.56
N ASN A 125 -5.87 17.08 24.14
CA ASN A 125 -4.95 17.69 23.19
C ASN A 125 -5.21 17.21 21.74
N HIS A 126 -6.31 17.68 21.16
CA HIS A 126 -6.80 17.27 19.84
C HIS A 126 -5.77 17.42 18.71
N THR A 127 -4.97 18.49 18.72
CA THR A 127 -3.96 18.72 17.66
C THR A 127 -2.86 17.66 17.67
N VAL A 128 -2.41 17.25 18.87
CA VAL A 128 -1.39 16.21 19.01
C VAL A 128 -1.98 14.84 18.65
N MET A 129 -3.22 14.56 19.09
CA MET A 129 -3.93 13.33 18.75
C MET A 129 -4.05 13.15 17.22
N GLU A 130 -4.39 14.20 16.49
CA GLU A 130 -4.47 14.16 15.03
C GLU A 130 -3.10 13.84 14.40
N GLN A 131 -2.03 14.41 14.90
CA GLN A 131 -0.68 14.10 14.42
C GLN A 131 -0.28 12.64 14.72
N ILE A 132 -0.71 12.08 15.84
CA ILE A 132 -0.50 10.67 16.18
C ILE A 132 -1.27 9.77 15.21
N GLU A 133 -2.53 10.09 14.88
CA GLU A 133 -3.33 9.35 13.91
C GLU A 133 -2.68 9.32 12.52
N LEU A 134 -2.11 10.45 12.07
CA LEU A 134 -1.40 10.51 10.80
C LEU A 134 -0.14 9.62 10.82
N ARG A 135 0.64 9.62 11.92
CA ARG A 135 1.81 8.74 12.08
C ARG A 135 1.41 7.27 12.14
N GLU A 136 0.30 6.96 12.81
CA GLU A 136 -0.25 5.59 12.85
C GLU A 136 -0.66 5.11 11.46
N ALA A 137 -1.36 5.94 10.68
CA ALA A 137 -1.75 5.63 9.31
C ALA A 137 -0.52 5.38 8.40
N ASP A 138 0.53 6.20 8.53
CA ASP A 138 1.78 6.01 7.77
C ASP A 138 2.47 4.68 8.14
N GLU A 139 2.53 4.33 9.43
CA GLU A 139 3.14 3.08 9.88
C GLU A 139 2.34 1.85 9.43
N ARG A 140 1.01 1.90 9.50
CA ARG A 140 0.14 0.87 8.90
C ARG A 140 0.37 0.72 7.41
N GLY A 141 0.45 1.83 6.69
CA GLY A 141 0.74 1.82 5.26
C GLY A 141 2.10 1.18 4.93
N LYS A 142 3.14 1.41 5.75
CA LYS A 142 4.45 0.75 5.62
C LYS A 142 4.33 -0.76 5.80
N LEU A 143 3.63 -1.21 6.85
CA LEU A 143 3.40 -2.64 7.10
C LEU A 143 2.65 -3.32 5.96
N MET A 144 1.62 -2.69 5.42
CA MET A 144 0.88 -3.21 4.27
C MET A 144 1.76 -3.38 3.04
N ARG A 145 2.62 -2.39 2.73
CA ARG A 145 3.59 -2.49 1.60
C ARG A 145 4.63 -3.58 1.84
N GLN A 146 5.15 -3.71 3.06
CA GLN A 146 6.09 -4.76 3.41
C GLN A 146 5.46 -6.15 3.26
N ALA A 147 4.22 -6.33 3.73
CA ALA A 147 3.49 -7.58 3.57
C ALA A 147 3.25 -7.94 2.10
N ALA A 148 2.88 -6.96 1.26
CA ALA A 148 2.72 -7.17 -0.18
C ALA A 148 4.03 -7.63 -0.83
N ALA A 149 5.14 -6.97 -0.54
CA ALA A 149 6.45 -7.33 -1.07
C ALA A 149 6.91 -8.73 -0.60
N LEU A 150 6.65 -9.08 0.65
CA LEU A 150 6.93 -10.41 1.19
C LEU A 150 6.08 -11.49 0.52
N TYR A 151 4.79 -11.23 0.34
CA TYR A 151 3.87 -12.13 -0.34
C TYR A 151 4.32 -12.38 -1.79
N GLU A 152 4.57 -11.33 -2.56
CA GLU A 152 5.05 -11.42 -3.94
C GLU A 152 6.35 -12.23 -4.05
N ARG A 153 7.32 -11.95 -3.17
CA ARG A 153 8.60 -12.68 -3.12
C ARG A 153 8.41 -14.17 -2.86
N LYS A 154 7.52 -14.53 -1.92
CA LYS A 154 7.30 -15.91 -1.52
C LYS A 154 6.49 -16.71 -2.53
N THR A 155 5.61 -16.07 -3.29
CA THR A 155 4.81 -16.69 -4.35
C THR A 155 5.54 -16.75 -5.69
N GLY A 156 6.75 -16.19 -5.76
CA GLY A 156 7.53 -16.11 -7.00
C GLY A 156 6.89 -15.20 -8.04
N GLY A 157 6.14 -14.19 -7.60
CA GLY A 157 5.41 -13.25 -8.45
C GLY A 157 4.12 -13.83 -9.05
N ARG A 158 3.73 -15.06 -8.72
CA ARG A 158 2.44 -15.64 -9.08
C ARG A 158 1.40 -15.19 -8.07
N LEU A 159 0.58 -14.25 -8.49
CA LEU A 159 -0.52 -13.74 -7.67
C LEU A 159 -1.75 -14.64 -7.85
N PRO A 160 -2.40 -15.11 -6.77
CA PRO A 160 -3.71 -15.75 -6.88
C PRO A 160 -4.72 -14.84 -7.56
N GLY A 161 -5.75 -15.43 -8.20
CA GLY A 161 -6.73 -14.69 -8.98
C GLY A 161 -7.40 -13.55 -8.21
N ASP A 162 -7.80 -13.79 -6.97
CA ASP A 162 -8.40 -12.80 -6.09
C ASP A 162 -7.45 -11.65 -5.72
N TYR A 163 -6.16 -11.94 -5.50
CA TYR A 163 -5.14 -10.92 -5.29
C TYR A 163 -4.91 -10.10 -6.57
N LEU A 164 -4.87 -10.77 -7.72
CA LEU A 164 -4.72 -10.09 -9.00
C LEU A 164 -5.88 -9.14 -9.29
N GLU A 165 -7.12 -9.54 -9.01
CA GLU A 165 -8.29 -8.65 -9.16
C GLU A 165 -8.22 -7.46 -8.21
N ALA A 166 -7.81 -7.65 -6.95
CA ALA A 166 -7.58 -6.56 -6.01
C ALA A 166 -6.49 -5.58 -6.50
N VAL A 167 -5.39 -6.10 -7.03
CA VAL A 167 -4.31 -5.27 -7.60
C VAL A 167 -4.78 -4.53 -8.86
N LYS A 168 -5.62 -5.12 -9.69
CA LYS A 168 -6.23 -4.42 -10.84
C LYS A 168 -7.14 -3.29 -10.40
N ALA A 169 -8.00 -3.53 -9.39
CA ALA A 169 -8.87 -2.50 -8.82
C ALA A 169 -8.04 -1.35 -8.23
N GLU A 170 -7.01 -1.68 -7.45
CA GLU A 170 -6.07 -0.72 -6.87
C GLU A 170 -5.34 0.10 -7.94
N ARG A 171 -4.88 -0.55 -9.02
CA ARG A 171 -4.28 0.13 -10.16
C ARG A 171 -5.23 1.12 -10.83
N ALA A 172 -6.50 0.74 -11.01
CA ALA A 172 -7.52 1.61 -11.59
C ALA A 172 -7.77 2.83 -10.67
N LEU A 173 -7.81 2.63 -9.37
CA LEU A 173 -7.96 3.69 -8.37
C LEU A 173 -6.78 4.66 -8.38
N LEU A 174 -5.54 4.14 -8.35
CA LEU A 174 -4.32 4.97 -8.44
C LEU A 174 -4.27 5.77 -9.76
N HIS A 175 -4.73 5.18 -10.86
CA HIS A 175 -4.82 5.89 -12.13
C HIS A 175 -5.82 7.05 -12.07
N GLY A 176 -6.97 6.84 -11.43
CA GLY A 176 -7.96 7.89 -11.18
C GLY A 176 -7.40 9.02 -10.32
N LEU A 177 -6.74 8.69 -9.21
CA LEU A 177 -6.10 9.66 -8.31
C LEU A 177 -4.96 10.42 -9.00
N ALA A 178 -4.13 9.76 -9.80
CA ALA A 178 -3.04 10.40 -10.54
C ALA A 178 -3.56 11.41 -11.57
N ARG A 179 -4.74 11.17 -12.15
CA ARG A 179 -5.34 12.03 -13.16
C ARG A 179 -6.13 13.18 -12.56
N HIS A 180 -6.93 12.93 -11.56
CA HIS A 180 -7.94 13.86 -11.05
C HIS A 180 -7.70 14.31 -9.60
N GLY A 181 -6.78 13.70 -8.87
CA GLY A 181 -6.68 13.88 -7.43
C GLY A 181 -7.90 13.30 -6.72
N TRP A 182 -8.27 13.85 -5.58
CA TRP A 182 -9.48 13.41 -4.87
C TRP A 182 -10.78 13.73 -5.63
N ASP A 183 -10.84 14.85 -6.33
CA ASP A 183 -12.08 15.33 -6.97
C ASP A 183 -12.66 14.38 -8.03
N GLY A 184 -11.85 13.47 -8.58
CA GLY A 184 -12.28 12.44 -9.52
C GLY A 184 -12.77 11.13 -8.88
N GLN A 185 -12.71 11.02 -7.55
CA GLN A 185 -13.03 9.78 -6.83
C GLN A 185 -14.13 10.04 -5.79
N ARG A 186 -15.25 9.33 -5.88
CA ARG A 186 -16.33 9.43 -4.90
C ARG A 186 -16.00 8.76 -3.59
N GLU A 187 -15.33 7.60 -3.67
CA GLU A 187 -14.93 6.82 -2.49
C GLU A 187 -13.54 6.25 -2.73
N VAL A 188 -12.63 6.56 -1.83
CA VAL A 188 -11.28 5.98 -1.82
C VAL A 188 -11.17 5.12 -0.55
N PRO A 189 -10.91 3.81 -0.69
CA PRO A 189 -10.76 2.93 0.46
C PRO A 189 -9.69 3.44 1.43
N LYS A 190 -10.00 3.43 2.73
CA LYS A 190 -9.09 3.90 3.79
C LYS A 190 -7.75 3.18 3.72
N GLU A 191 -7.78 1.87 3.44
CA GLU A 191 -6.60 1.03 3.31
C GLU A 191 -5.67 1.51 2.17
N THR A 192 -6.24 1.99 1.06
CA THR A 192 -5.46 2.54 -0.05
C THR A 192 -4.84 3.90 0.33
N VAL A 193 -5.60 4.75 1.00
CA VAL A 193 -5.11 6.05 1.49
C VAL A 193 -3.93 5.87 2.45
N GLU A 194 -4.06 4.96 3.42
CA GLU A 194 -3.01 4.62 4.39
C GLU A 194 -1.81 3.96 3.70
N LYS A 195 -2.06 2.96 2.85
CA LYS A 195 -1.02 2.20 2.15
C LYS A 195 -0.09 3.09 1.34
N TYR A 196 -0.60 4.13 0.72
CA TYR A 196 0.18 5.03 -0.13
C TYR A 196 0.55 6.36 0.53
N GLY A 197 0.28 6.51 1.83
CA GLY A 197 0.64 7.69 2.61
C GLY A 197 -0.05 8.96 2.13
N LEU A 198 -1.31 8.85 1.74
CA LEU A 198 -2.14 9.96 1.26
C LEU A 198 -3.01 10.56 2.38
N THR A 199 -2.93 10.00 3.60
CA THR A 199 -3.82 10.32 4.72
C THR A 199 -3.79 11.80 5.08
N GLU A 200 -2.60 12.41 5.14
CA GLU A 200 -2.43 13.83 5.48
C GLU A 200 -3.12 14.74 4.46
N ASP A 201 -2.94 14.45 3.16
CA ASP A 201 -3.52 15.27 2.10
C ASP A 201 -5.04 15.13 2.05
N PHE A 202 -5.58 13.91 2.25
CA PHE A 202 -7.02 13.68 2.35
C PHE A 202 -7.62 14.36 3.59
N ALA A 203 -6.99 14.24 4.75
CA ALA A 203 -7.41 14.91 5.97
C ALA A 203 -7.35 16.43 5.82
N GLY A 204 -6.30 16.96 5.19
CA GLY A 204 -6.16 18.39 4.91
C GLY A 204 -7.31 18.94 4.04
N ILE A 205 -7.66 18.23 2.96
CA ILE A 205 -8.79 18.63 2.11
C ILE A 205 -10.12 18.54 2.89
N ALA A 206 -10.32 17.44 3.63
CA ALA A 206 -11.54 17.26 4.42
C ALA A 206 -11.72 18.38 5.44
N ARG A 207 -10.66 18.76 6.17
CA ARG A 207 -10.66 19.85 7.13
C ARG A 207 -10.97 21.19 6.46
N LEU A 208 -10.29 21.53 5.36
CA LEU A 208 -10.53 22.79 4.65
C LEU A 208 -11.97 22.93 4.16
N ARG A 209 -12.57 21.85 3.68
CA ARG A 209 -13.97 21.83 3.27
C ARG A 209 -14.92 21.96 4.47
N TRP A 210 -14.64 21.25 5.54
CA TRP A 210 -15.42 21.33 6.78
C TRP A 210 -15.41 22.73 7.36
N ASP A 211 -14.23 23.35 7.50
CA ASP A 211 -14.06 24.69 8.03
C ASP A 211 -14.79 25.74 7.17
N TYR A 212 -14.81 25.55 5.84
CA TYR A 212 -15.55 26.41 4.93
C TYR A 212 -17.06 26.26 5.14
N HIS A 213 -17.60 25.05 5.13
CA HIS A 213 -19.02 24.80 5.34
C HIS A 213 -19.51 25.26 6.72
N LEU A 214 -18.71 25.05 7.76
CA LEU A 214 -19.02 25.53 9.12
C LEU A 214 -19.11 27.07 9.15
N SER A 215 -18.27 27.74 8.39
CA SER A 215 -18.31 29.22 8.25
C SER A 215 -19.57 29.67 7.52
N GLU A 216 -19.97 29.01 6.42
CA GLU A 216 -21.23 29.28 5.71
C GLU A 216 -22.44 29.04 6.63
N ASP A 217 -22.48 27.94 7.36
CA ASP A 217 -23.56 27.59 8.30
C ASP A 217 -23.70 28.62 9.45
N ASN A 218 -22.60 29.25 9.85
CA ASN A 218 -22.58 30.33 10.83
C ASN A 218 -22.88 31.73 10.23
N GLY A 219 -23.18 31.79 8.92
CA GLY A 219 -23.52 33.04 8.23
C GLY A 219 -22.33 33.94 7.90
N ASP A 220 -21.10 33.44 8.00
CA ASP A 220 -19.89 34.15 7.58
C ASP A 220 -19.64 33.96 6.08
N LEU A 221 -20.32 34.79 5.29
CA LEU A 221 -20.17 34.79 3.83
C LEU A 221 -18.92 35.54 3.33
N SER A 222 -18.10 36.07 4.24
CA SER A 222 -16.87 36.78 3.88
C SER A 222 -15.70 35.85 3.57
N ARG A 223 -15.82 34.56 3.89
CA ARG A 223 -14.76 33.59 3.74
C ARG A 223 -14.78 32.96 2.34
N ASP A 224 -13.72 33.19 1.58
CA ASP A 224 -13.56 32.59 0.26
C ASP A 224 -13.32 31.07 0.36
N TYR A 225 -13.87 30.31 -0.60
CA TYR A 225 -13.61 28.89 -0.70
C TYR A 225 -12.10 28.64 -0.86
N PRO A 226 -11.49 27.72 -0.08
CA PRO A 226 -10.03 27.54 0.00
C PRO A 226 -9.47 26.77 -1.21
N GLU A 227 -9.84 27.15 -2.43
CA GLU A 227 -9.48 26.44 -3.67
C GLU A 227 -7.98 26.25 -3.85
N ALA A 228 -7.18 27.30 -3.58
CA ALA A 228 -5.73 27.23 -3.73
C ALA A 228 -5.07 26.24 -2.74
N ALA A 229 -5.60 26.13 -1.50
CA ALA A 229 -5.11 25.19 -0.50
C ALA A 229 -5.50 23.76 -0.86
N ILE A 230 -6.76 23.53 -1.22
CA ILE A 230 -7.25 22.24 -1.73
C ILE A 230 -6.49 21.83 -2.99
N GLY A 231 -6.20 22.76 -3.88
CA GLY A 231 -5.41 22.53 -5.08
C GLY A 231 -4.00 22.06 -4.81
N ARG A 232 -3.34 22.53 -3.72
CA ARG A 232 -2.01 22.04 -3.30
C ARG A 232 -2.07 20.58 -2.84
N HIS A 233 -3.02 20.22 -1.97
CA HIS A 233 -3.21 18.83 -1.53
C HIS A 233 -3.57 17.91 -2.70
N ASN A 234 -4.47 18.33 -3.60
CA ASN A 234 -4.80 17.56 -4.80
C ASN A 234 -3.60 17.36 -5.73
N ARG A 235 -2.68 18.33 -5.81
CA ARG A 235 -1.42 18.16 -6.55
C ARG A 235 -0.54 17.11 -5.88
N ALA A 236 -0.36 17.17 -4.57
CA ALA A 236 0.42 16.19 -3.82
C ALA A 236 -0.15 14.77 -3.97
N ILE A 237 -1.48 14.62 -3.88
CA ILE A 237 -2.16 13.34 -4.13
C ILE A 237 -1.87 12.83 -5.54
N ARG A 238 -1.99 13.67 -6.57
CA ARG A 238 -1.73 13.28 -7.96
C ARG A 238 -0.29 12.84 -8.19
N GLU A 239 0.67 13.59 -7.68
CA GLU A 239 2.10 13.29 -7.82
C GLU A 239 2.46 11.98 -7.11
N ARG A 240 1.98 11.78 -5.90
CA ARG A 240 2.21 10.56 -5.13
C ARG A 240 1.53 9.35 -5.77
N ALA A 241 0.26 9.47 -6.14
CA ALA A 241 -0.47 8.40 -6.82
C ALA A 241 0.18 8.03 -8.17
N ALA A 242 0.68 8.99 -8.93
CA ALA A 242 1.41 8.73 -10.19
C ALA A 242 2.70 7.96 -9.95
N LYS A 243 3.46 8.30 -8.89
CA LYS A 243 4.68 7.59 -8.50
C LYS A 243 4.39 6.14 -8.11
N GLU A 244 3.38 5.94 -7.26
CA GLU A 244 2.99 4.60 -6.79
C GLU A 244 2.42 3.75 -7.93
N LEU A 245 1.62 4.35 -8.81
CA LEU A 245 1.12 3.70 -10.02
C LEU A 245 2.28 3.22 -10.93
N ALA A 246 3.27 4.07 -11.15
CA ALA A 246 4.45 3.71 -11.94
C ALA A 246 5.22 2.53 -11.30
N GLY A 247 5.39 2.54 -9.97
CA GLY A 247 5.99 1.43 -9.23
C GLY A 247 5.18 0.13 -9.30
N LEU A 248 3.85 0.22 -9.19
CA LEU A 248 2.95 -0.93 -9.34
C LEU A 248 2.99 -1.48 -10.78
N GLU A 249 2.95 -0.62 -11.80
CA GLU A 249 3.03 -1.03 -13.20
C GLU A 249 4.39 -1.66 -13.55
N ALA A 250 5.48 -1.16 -13.00
CA ALA A 250 6.80 -1.75 -13.20
C ALA A 250 6.87 -3.18 -12.64
N ARG A 251 6.23 -3.46 -11.51
CA ARG A 251 6.16 -4.80 -10.92
C ARG A 251 5.25 -5.73 -11.70
N LEU A 252 4.08 -5.25 -12.15
CA LEU A 252 3.13 -6.06 -12.90
C LEU A 252 3.57 -6.35 -14.35
N PHE A 253 4.29 -5.41 -14.95
CA PHE A 253 4.66 -5.46 -16.37
C PHE A 253 6.13 -5.06 -16.57
N PRO A 254 7.09 -5.85 -16.04
CA PRO A 254 8.52 -5.48 -16.05
C PRO A 254 9.06 -5.26 -17.47
N GLU A 255 8.58 -6.01 -18.46
CA GLU A 255 9.00 -5.84 -19.85
C GLU A 255 8.58 -4.47 -20.44
N LYS A 256 7.37 -4.01 -20.09
CA LYS A 256 6.89 -2.69 -20.51
C LYS A 256 7.64 -1.56 -19.82
N ALA A 257 7.98 -1.73 -18.55
CA ALA A 257 8.80 -0.78 -17.79
C ALA A 257 10.20 -0.64 -18.41
N ALA A 258 10.88 -1.75 -18.67
CA ALA A 258 12.18 -1.78 -19.33
C ALA A 258 12.14 -1.15 -20.74
N SER A 259 11.06 -1.37 -21.51
CA SER A 259 10.89 -0.73 -22.83
C SER A 259 10.70 0.79 -22.71
N ARG A 260 9.94 1.28 -21.72
CA ARG A 260 9.77 2.73 -21.47
C ARG A 260 11.08 3.38 -21.06
N GLU A 261 11.88 2.75 -20.19
CA GLU A 261 13.18 3.22 -19.78
C GLU A 261 14.17 3.32 -20.96
N ARG A 262 14.22 2.30 -21.82
CA ARG A 262 15.04 2.33 -23.04
C ARG A 262 14.66 3.48 -23.96
N LYS A 263 13.34 3.69 -24.20
CA LYS A 263 12.85 4.83 -25.00
C LYS A 263 13.21 6.18 -24.38
N ALA A 264 13.04 6.31 -23.07
CA ALA A 264 13.40 7.54 -22.36
C ALA A 264 14.90 7.80 -22.39
N ALA A 265 15.72 6.76 -22.27
CA ALA A 265 17.19 6.86 -22.41
C ALA A 265 17.59 7.29 -23.82
N HIS A 266 16.96 6.73 -24.85
CA HIS A 266 17.21 7.11 -26.25
C HIS A 266 16.87 8.58 -26.51
N LEU A 267 15.69 9.03 -26.08
CA LEU A 267 15.28 10.44 -26.19
C LEU A 267 16.22 11.41 -25.46
N ARG A 268 16.76 11.01 -24.30
CA ARG A 268 17.76 11.81 -23.57
C ARG A 268 19.10 11.85 -24.29
N ALA A 269 19.49 10.76 -24.95
CA ALA A 269 20.70 10.71 -25.75
C ALA A 269 20.57 11.60 -27.00
N ASP A 270 19.42 11.54 -27.70
CA ASP A 270 19.15 12.36 -28.88
C ASP A 270 19.12 13.86 -28.54
N ASN A 271 18.52 14.24 -27.41
CA ASN A 271 18.52 15.64 -26.94
C ASN A 271 19.91 16.13 -26.51
N ARG A 272 20.85 15.26 -26.12
CA ARG A 272 22.23 15.62 -25.82
C ARG A 272 23.08 15.69 -27.08
N ALA A 273 22.72 14.97 -28.12
CA ALA A 273 23.41 14.94 -29.40
C ALA A 273 23.02 16.10 -30.34
N SER A 274 21.97 16.84 -30.07
CA SER A 274 21.58 18.01 -30.82
C SER A 274 22.59 19.16 -30.50
N PRO A 275 23.43 19.58 -31.44
CA PRO A 275 24.35 20.68 -31.20
C PRO A 275 23.54 21.94 -30.93
N THR A 276 23.82 22.59 -29.82
CA THR A 276 23.37 23.96 -29.55
C THR A 276 23.84 24.82 -30.69
N VAL A 277 23.00 25.11 -31.66
CA VAL A 277 23.22 26.18 -32.61
C VAL A 277 23.22 27.46 -31.78
N SER A 278 24.40 27.92 -31.45
CA SER A 278 24.63 29.24 -30.90
C SER A 278 24.22 30.23 -32.00
N VAL A 279 22.98 30.70 -31.90
CA VAL A 279 22.51 31.85 -32.67
C VAL A 279 23.32 33.04 -32.17
N GLY A 280 24.36 33.37 -32.93
CA GLY A 280 25.14 34.60 -32.76
C GLY A 280 24.17 35.77 -32.77
N ARG A 281 24.18 36.48 -31.66
CA ARG A 281 23.45 37.72 -31.47
C ARG A 281 24.16 38.81 -32.25
N GLU A 282 23.88 38.94 -33.55
CA GLU A 282 24.20 40.13 -34.29
C GLU A 282 23.40 41.29 -33.71
N GLN A 283 24.10 42.19 -33.05
CA GLN A 283 23.59 43.52 -32.71
C GLN A 283 23.37 44.29 -34.03
N LYS A 284 22.12 44.51 -34.39
CA LYS A 284 21.72 45.52 -35.35
C LYS A 284 21.15 46.73 -34.60
N GLU A 285 21.84 47.82 -34.76
CA GLU A 285 21.44 49.17 -34.36
C GLU A 285 20.06 49.58 -34.92
N PRO A 286 19.34 50.52 -34.28
CA PRO A 286 18.02 50.91 -34.68
C PRO A 286 18.07 52.04 -35.73
N PRO A 287 17.34 51.98 -36.83
CA PRO A 287 17.04 53.15 -37.63
C PRO A 287 15.70 53.78 -37.29
N GLY A 288 15.75 55.07 -36.97
CA GLY A 288 14.95 56.16 -37.47
C GLY A 288 13.43 56.09 -37.44
N LYS A 289 12.87 57.01 -36.67
CA LYS A 289 11.50 57.50 -36.71
C LYS A 289 10.99 57.72 -38.14
N ARG A 290 9.80 57.26 -38.47
CA ARG A 290 8.88 57.95 -39.37
C ARG A 290 7.44 57.77 -38.90
N GLN A 291 6.79 58.91 -38.87
CA GLN A 291 5.39 59.18 -38.53
C GLN A 291 4.46 58.72 -39.64
N THR A 292 3.18 58.69 -39.22
CA THR A 292 1.94 58.95 -39.94
C THR A 292 1.19 57.77 -40.56
N GLY A 293 -0.09 57.73 -40.24
CA GLY A 293 -1.13 57.15 -41.07
C GLY A 293 -2.25 56.45 -40.34
N GLU A 294 -3.18 57.20 -39.89
CA GLU A 294 -4.63 57.01 -39.70
C GLU A 294 -5.29 55.79 -40.36
N THR A 295 -6.40 55.44 -39.66
CA THR A 295 -7.67 54.89 -40.12
C THR A 295 -7.86 53.37 -40.16
N GLY A 296 -8.95 52.98 -39.49
CA GLY A 296 -9.57 51.67 -39.76
C GLY A 296 -10.31 51.02 -38.60
N ARG A 297 -11.38 51.66 -38.08
CA ARG A 297 -12.38 50.97 -37.25
C ARG A 297 -12.92 49.74 -37.96
N ARG A 298 -12.83 48.54 -37.37
CA ARG A 298 -13.72 47.43 -37.67
C ARG A 298 -14.32 46.87 -36.39
N LYS A 299 -15.67 46.92 -36.33
CA LYS A 299 -16.53 46.31 -35.31
C LYS A 299 -16.48 44.78 -35.41
N PRO A 300 -16.59 44.04 -34.30
CA PRO A 300 -16.83 42.60 -34.33
C PRO A 300 -18.33 42.28 -34.48
N PRO A 301 -18.71 41.17 -35.12
CA PRO A 301 -20.10 40.78 -35.31
C PRO A 301 -20.67 40.12 -34.05
N GLY A 302 -21.92 40.47 -33.76
CA GLY A 302 -22.69 39.97 -32.63
C GLY A 302 -23.02 38.48 -32.73
N ARG A 303 -22.96 37.80 -31.57
CA ARG A 303 -23.48 36.46 -31.38
C ARG A 303 -24.95 36.51 -31.01
N ARG A 304 -25.79 35.94 -31.89
CA ARG A 304 -27.21 35.67 -31.63
C ARG A 304 -27.38 34.57 -30.59
N ILE A 305 -28.10 34.88 -29.55
CA ILE A 305 -28.69 33.91 -28.59
C ILE A 305 -29.97 33.40 -29.25
N ARG A 306 -30.15 32.10 -29.36
CA ARG A 306 -31.43 31.44 -29.58
C ARG A 306 -31.94 30.90 -28.26
N MET A 307 -33.18 31.24 -27.96
CA MET A 307 -34.01 30.69 -26.89
C MET A 307 -34.23 29.19 -27.10
#